data_7f9e8ea5e6db3b97bcf84569964e115b
#
_entry.id   7f9e8ea5e6db3b97bcf84569964e115b
#
_cell.length_a   1.000
_cell.length_b   1.000
_cell.length_c   1.000
_cell.angle_alpha   90.00
_cell.angle_beta   90.00
_cell.angle_gamma   90.00
#
_symmetry.space_group_name_H-M   'P 1'
#
loop_
_entity.id
_entity.type
_entity.pdbx_description
1 polymer ?
#
loop_
_entity_poly.entity_id
_entity_poly.type
_entity_poly.pdbx_seq_one_letter_code
_entity_poly.pdbx_strand_id
1 'polypeptide(L)'
;MKKQNVGNACGWADRLARLLLLPALTLVLLCSCDEDKAKSERPEEGDQLWKIVPVLASESDGFEGLGEYGVSLYLFNDMSSDCYKYQHADSFGDLEPFVVEKAAYSLVALMMDRDVPHVFYEASDEAKKNTTVTVTDMNETIPDMVLGTASVSRNVGATVPVSDLQRLVGALDVRLTDVPNDVTAVELTVGDLYDRVDLTGCLLYTSPSP
;
A
#
# COMPACT_ATOMS: atom_id res chain seq x y z
N MET A 1 3.17 57.39 -71.62
CA MET A 1 2.64 56.92 -70.38
C MET A 1 1.30 56.23 -70.66
N LYS A 2 1.23 54.88 -70.69
CA LYS A 2 0.02 54.11 -70.91
C LYS A 2 -0.24 53.24 -69.70
N LYS A 3 -1.33 53.52 -68.96
CA LYS A 3 -1.83 52.66 -67.90
C LYS A 3 -2.58 51.54 -68.54
N GLN A 4 -2.22 50.30 -68.29
CA GLN A 4 -3.00 49.10 -68.60
C GLN A 4 -3.87 48.75 -67.40
N ASN A 5 -5.14 48.69 -67.63
CA ASN A 5 -6.16 48.14 -66.75
C ASN A 5 -6.14 46.62 -66.88
N VAL A 6 -5.88 45.90 -65.83
CA VAL A 6 -6.04 44.46 -65.75
C VAL A 6 -7.38 44.20 -65.10
N GLY A 7 -8.28 43.68 -65.89
CA GLY A 7 -9.67 43.41 -65.51
C GLY A 7 -9.82 42.22 -64.59
N ASN A 8 -10.79 42.34 -63.72
CA ASN A 8 -11.28 41.34 -62.74
C ASN A 8 -11.82 40.09 -63.44
N ALA A 9 -11.10 39.00 -63.32
CA ALA A 9 -11.58 37.66 -63.70
C ALA A 9 -11.51 36.72 -62.50
N CYS A 10 -12.08 37.15 -61.35
CA CYS A 10 -12.07 36.31 -60.14
C CYS A 10 -13.47 36.20 -59.46
N GLY A 11 -14.53 36.24 -60.24
CA GLY A 11 -15.90 36.22 -59.69
C GLY A 11 -16.67 34.91 -59.85
N TRP A 12 -16.21 34.01 -60.71
CA TRP A 12 -16.97 32.81 -61.02
C TRP A 12 -16.53 31.55 -60.27
N ALA A 13 -15.25 31.41 -59.98
CA ALA A 13 -14.74 30.26 -59.24
C ALA A 13 -15.21 30.25 -57.79
N ASP A 14 -15.37 31.43 -57.19
CA ASP A 14 -15.78 31.55 -55.77
C ASP A 14 -17.26 31.24 -55.55
N ARG A 15 -18.10 31.45 -56.54
CA ARG A 15 -19.53 31.12 -56.47
C ARG A 15 -19.79 29.63 -56.65
N LEU A 16 -19.01 28.92 -57.46
CA LEU A 16 -19.10 27.47 -57.65
C LEU A 16 -18.55 26.71 -56.43
N ALA A 17 -17.46 27.22 -55.83
CA ALA A 17 -16.92 26.62 -54.61
C ALA A 17 -17.89 26.71 -53.41
N ARG A 18 -18.65 27.82 -53.32
CA ARG A 18 -19.68 27.97 -52.27
C ARG A 18 -20.91 27.10 -52.48
N LEU A 19 -21.24 26.80 -53.74
CA LEU A 19 -22.41 26.00 -54.06
C LEU A 19 -22.17 24.51 -53.85
N LEU A 20 -20.90 24.06 -53.92
CA LEU A 20 -20.52 22.66 -53.69
C LEU A 20 -20.19 22.36 -52.23
N LEU A 21 -19.80 23.39 -51.43
CA LEU A 21 -19.52 23.22 -50.01
C LEU A 21 -20.77 23.11 -49.12
N LEU A 22 -21.88 23.74 -49.53
CA LEU A 22 -23.14 23.67 -48.79
C LEU A 22 -23.76 22.26 -48.69
N PRO A 23 -23.83 21.45 -49.77
CA PRO A 23 -24.36 20.10 -49.64
C PRO A 23 -23.41 19.14 -48.89
N ALA A 24 -22.07 19.37 -48.95
CA ALA A 24 -21.11 18.57 -48.20
C ALA A 24 -21.20 18.84 -46.68
N LEU A 25 -21.43 20.09 -46.29
CA LEU A 25 -21.60 20.47 -44.90
C LEU A 25 -22.93 19.97 -44.31
N THR A 26 -24.00 19.98 -45.13
CA THR A 26 -25.31 19.43 -44.73
C THR A 26 -25.28 17.91 -44.62
N LEU A 27 -24.48 17.22 -45.45
CA LEU A 27 -24.34 15.77 -45.36
C LEU A 27 -23.59 15.34 -44.11
N VAL A 28 -22.59 16.12 -43.66
CA VAL A 28 -21.87 15.88 -42.39
C VAL A 28 -22.76 16.14 -41.19
N LEU A 29 -23.68 17.12 -41.27
CA LEU A 29 -24.62 17.39 -40.19
C LEU A 29 -25.76 16.36 -40.10
N LEU A 30 -26.09 15.66 -41.19
CA LEU A 30 -27.13 14.59 -41.20
C LEU A 30 -26.57 13.23 -40.77
N CYS A 31 -25.24 13.02 -40.81
CA CYS A 31 -24.61 11.83 -40.24
C CYS A 31 -24.35 11.96 -38.72
N SER A 32 -24.62 13.13 -38.12
CA SER A 32 -24.45 13.38 -36.68
C SER A 32 -25.73 13.10 -35.86
N CYS A 33 -26.77 12.59 -36.46
CA CYS A 33 -28.02 12.26 -35.77
C CYS A 33 -28.34 10.77 -35.84
N ASP A 34 -27.35 9.92 -35.55
CA ASP A 34 -27.61 8.57 -35.11
C ASP A 34 -27.30 8.50 -33.59
N GLU A 35 -27.84 9.51 -32.87
CA GLU A 35 -27.68 9.68 -31.43
C GLU A 35 -28.68 8.85 -30.61
N ASP A 36 -29.41 7.94 -31.23
CA ASP A 36 -30.43 7.16 -30.53
C ASP A 36 -30.09 5.67 -30.35
N LYS A 37 -28.85 5.25 -30.60
CA LYS A 37 -28.42 3.88 -30.24
C LYS A 37 -26.98 3.74 -29.72
N ALA A 38 -26.22 4.78 -29.56
CA ALA A 38 -25.29 4.79 -28.52
C ALA A 38 -26.08 5.04 -27.20
N LYS A 39 -26.76 4.02 -26.68
CA LYS A 39 -26.70 3.83 -25.27
C LYS A 39 -25.20 3.96 -24.99
N SER A 40 -24.80 5.14 -24.53
CA SER A 40 -23.72 5.25 -23.61
C SER A 40 -24.05 4.18 -22.58
N GLU A 41 -23.54 2.98 -22.77
CA GLU A 41 -23.19 2.14 -21.68
C GLU A 41 -22.23 3.05 -20.92
N ARG A 42 -22.83 3.92 -20.09
CA ARG A 42 -22.18 4.35 -18.87
C ARG A 42 -21.66 3.03 -18.38
N PRO A 43 -20.31 2.79 -18.33
CA PRO A 43 -19.83 1.57 -17.75
C PRO A 43 -20.61 1.51 -16.45
N GLU A 44 -21.49 0.50 -16.37
CA GLU A 44 -22.19 0.27 -15.12
C GLU A 44 -21.08 0.42 -14.13
N GLU A 45 -21.27 1.26 -13.12
CA GLU A 45 -20.38 1.43 -11.97
C GLU A 45 -20.44 0.09 -11.19
N GLY A 46 -20.40 -1.00 -11.97
CA GLY A 46 -20.25 -2.36 -11.55
C GLY A 46 -18.84 -2.45 -11.04
N ASP A 47 -18.75 -2.42 -9.72
CA ASP A 47 -17.74 -3.01 -8.89
C ASP A 47 -16.40 -3.19 -9.60
N GLN A 48 -15.68 -2.08 -9.85
CA GLN A 48 -14.31 -2.16 -10.30
C GLN A 48 -13.49 -2.63 -9.09
N LEU A 49 -13.47 -3.93 -8.91
CA LEU A 49 -12.62 -4.55 -7.92
C LEU A 49 -11.16 -4.26 -8.26
N TRP A 50 -10.43 -3.86 -7.26
CA TRP A 50 -8.99 -3.67 -7.34
C TRP A 50 -8.28 -4.93 -6.89
N LYS A 51 -7.22 -5.26 -7.62
CA LYS A 51 -6.28 -6.28 -7.22
C LYS A 51 -5.06 -5.60 -6.62
N ILE A 52 -4.89 -5.72 -5.30
CA ILE A 52 -3.74 -5.21 -4.57
C ILE A 52 -2.74 -6.35 -4.42
N VAL A 53 -1.55 -6.18 -4.99
CA VAL A 53 -0.43 -7.13 -4.87
C VAL A 53 0.58 -6.53 -3.92
N PRO A 54 0.66 -7.00 -2.66
CA PRO A 54 1.68 -6.55 -1.74
C PRO A 54 3.05 -7.05 -2.22
N VAL A 55 4.05 -6.21 -2.16
CA VAL A 55 5.45 -6.59 -2.42
C VAL A 55 6.32 -5.98 -1.33
N LEU A 56 7.33 -6.73 -0.88
CA LEU A 56 8.32 -6.15 0.00
C LEU A 56 9.16 -5.16 -0.81
N ALA A 57 9.31 -3.94 -0.33
CA ALA A 57 10.27 -3.02 -0.91
C ALA A 57 11.67 -3.61 -0.80
N SER A 58 12.56 -3.25 -1.73
CA SER A 58 13.92 -3.78 -1.73
C SER A 58 14.54 -3.65 -0.34
N GLU A 59 15.16 -4.73 0.12
CA GLU A 59 15.83 -4.80 1.40
C GLU A 59 16.80 -3.61 1.56
N SER A 60 16.65 -2.87 2.64
CA SER A 60 17.57 -1.83 3.07
C SER A 60 18.49 -2.38 4.14
N ASP A 61 19.61 -1.69 4.40
CA ASP A 61 20.56 -2.08 5.43
C ASP A 61 19.85 -2.40 6.77
N GLY A 62 20.04 -3.59 7.28
CA GLY A 62 19.45 -4.08 8.53
C GLY A 62 18.11 -4.81 8.38
N PHE A 63 17.62 -5.03 7.17
CA PHE A 63 16.37 -5.73 6.88
C PHE A 63 16.54 -6.87 5.86
N GLU A 64 17.73 -7.47 5.82
CA GLU A 64 18.03 -8.59 4.94
C GLU A 64 17.25 -9.84 5.37
N GLY A 65 16.80 -10.64 4.40
CA GLY A 65 16.14 -11.92 4.64
C GLY A 65 14.66 -11.84 5.05
N LEU A 66 14.06 -10.66 5.12
CA LEU A 66 12.65 -10.50 5.50
C LEU A 66 11.68 -11.24 4.56
N GLY A 67 12.07 -11.49 3.33
CA GLY A 67 11.24 -12.22 2.37
C GLY A 67 10.90 -13.65 2.81
N GLU A 68 11.72 -14.24 3.70
CA GLU A 68 11.55 -15.59 4.25
C GLU A 68 10.84 -15.62 5.61
N TYR A 69 10.48 -14.44 6.16
CA TYR A 69 9.74 -14.37 7.43
C TYR A 69 8.28 -14.72 7.20
N GLY A 70 7.69 -15.43 8.18
CA GLY A 70 6.24 -15.56 8.26
C GLY A 70 5.59 -14.18 8.34
N VAL A 71 4.53 -13.96 7.58
CA VAL A 71 3.88 -12.65 7.47
C VAL A 71 2.39 -12.73 7.76
N SER A 72 1.94 -11.87 8.68
CA SER A 72 0.54 -11.55 8.92
C SER A 72 0.24 -10.21 8.28
N LEU A 73 -0.61 -10.21 7.24
CA LEU A 73 -0.90 -9.05 6.43
C LEU A 73 -2.33 -8.57 6.68
N TYR A 74 -2.46 -7.33 7.09
CA TYR A 74 -3.73 -6.68 7.40
C TYR A 74 -4.00 -5.57 6.39
N LEU A 75 -5.22 -5.52 5.88
CA LEU A 75 -5.71 -4.44 5.03
C LEU A 75 -6.81 -3.68 5.77
N PHE A 76 -6.57 -2.44 6.13
CA PHE A 76 -7.52 -1.56 6.80
C PHE A 76 -8.12 -0.58 5.79
N ASN A 77 -9.44 -0.37 5.86
CA ASN A 77 -10.05 0.75 5.16
C ASN A 77 -9.70 2.04 5.91
N ASP A 78 -9.27 3.09 5.19
CA ASP A 78 -8.87 4.36 5.82
C ASP A 78 -10.03 5.08 6.55
N MET A 79 -11.26 4.72 6.22
CA MET A 79 -12.47 5.25 6.88
C MET A 79 -12.84 4.50 8.17
N SER A 80 -12.17 3.39 8.48
CA SER A 80 -12.43 2.53 9.63
C SER A 80 -11.12 2.14 10.32
N SER A 81 -11.23 1.84 11.62
CA SER A 81 -10.14 1.19 12.38
C SER A 81 -10.16 -0.33 12.25
N ASP A 82 -11.23 -0.91 11.71
CA ASP A 82 -11.41 -2.35 11.63
C ASP A 82 -10.65 -2.92 10.43
N CYS A 83 -10.10 -4.12 10.57
CA CYS A 83 -9.47 -4.84 9.49
C CYS A 83 -10.53 -5.23 8.44
N TYR A 84 -10.25 -4.89 7.19
CA TYR A 84 -11.15 -5.22 6.08
C TYR A 84 -10.85 -6.60 5.51
N LYS A 85 -9.56 -6.96 5.44
CA LYS A 85 -9.10 -8.29 5.02
C LYS A 85 -7.79 -8.63 5.72
N TYR A 86 -7.63 -9.91 5.99
CA TYR A 86 -6.45 -10.50 6.60
C TYR A 86 -5.98 -11.70 5.79
N GLN A 87 -4.68 -11.93 5.76
CA GLN A 87 -4.08 -13.19 5.34
C GLN A 87 -2.77 -13.44 6.09
N HIS A 88 -2.43 -14.71 6.22
CA HIS A 88 -1.16 -15.16 6.76
C HIS A 88 -0.46 -16.07 5.75
N ALA A 89 0.86 -15.97 5.65
CA ALA A 89 1.67 -16.80 4.78
C ALA A 89 3.02 -17.09 5.45
N ASP A 90 3.66 -18.20 5.07
CA ASP A 90 4.96 -18.59 5.60
C ASP A 90 6.10 -17.69 5.07
N SER A 91 5.87 -17.03 3.95
CA SER A 91 6.79 -16.04 3.39
C SER A 91 6.04 -14.92 2.67
N PHE A 92 6.73 -13.79 2.45
CA PHE A 92 6.13 -12.65 1.73
C PHE A 92 5.79 -13.01 0.26
N GLY A 93 6.53 -13.94 -0.32
CA GLY A 93 6.32 -14.42 -1.69
C GLY A 93 5.08 -15.29 -1.87
N ASP A 94 4.56 -15.86 -0.78
CA ASP A 94 3.39 -16.75 -0.80
C ASP A 94 2.06 -15.99 -0.61
N LEU A 95 2.12 -14.67 -0.42
CA LEU A 95 0.93 -13.83 -0.25
C LEU A 95 0.11 -13.77 -1.53
N GLU A 96 -1.19 -13.96 -1.38
CA GLU A 96 -2.14 -13.78 -2.47
C GLU A 96 -2.55 -12.30 -2.62
N PRO A 97 -2.88 -11.86 -3.84
CA PRO A 97 -3.42 -10.53 -4.04
C PRO A 97 -4.77 -10.33 -3.36
N PHE A 98 -4.95 -9.20 -2.67
CA PHE A 98 -6.26 -8.80 -2.21
C PHE A 98 -7.14 -8.34 -3.37
N VAL A 99 -8.36 -8.86 -3.43
CA VAL A 99 -9.41 -8.36 -4.35
C VAL A 99 -10.40 -7.56 -3.52
N VAL A 100 -10.48 -6.25 -3.75
CA VAL A 100 -11.21 -5.30 -2.91
C VAL A 100 -11.93 -4.25 -3.75
N GLU A 101 -12.93 -3.60 -3.17
CA GLU A 101 -13.56 -2.43 -3.77
C GLU A 101 -12.58 -1.26 -3.89
N LYS A 102 -12.89 -0.34 -4.80
CA LYS A 102 -12.05 0.82 -5.07
C LYS A 102 -12.17 1.88 -3.96
N ALA A 103 -11.28 1.82 -2.98
CA ALA A 103 -11.21 2.74 -1.85
C ALA A 103 -9.76 3.08 -1.48
N ALA A 104 -9.56 3.91 -0.49
CA ALA A 104 -8.25 4.10 0.14
C ALA A 104 -8.08 3.09 1.27
N TYR A 105 -6.91 2.47 1.34
CA TYR A 105 -6.57 1.47 2.35
C TYR A 105 -5.19 1.72 2.93
N SER A 106 -5.00 1.27 4.16
CA SER A 106 -3.69 1.12 4.80
C SER A 106 -3.35 -0.36 4.87
N LEU A 107 -2.16 -0.72 4.42
CA LEU A 107 -1.64 -2.08 4.50
C LEU A 107 -0.64 -2.14 5.65
N VAL A 108 -0.74 -3.16 6.49
CA VAL A 108 0.17 -3.43 7.60
C VAL A 108 0.64 -4.87 7.51
N ALA A 109 1.95 -5.07 7.50
CA ALA A 109 2.58 -6.38 7.50
C ALA A 109 3.36 -6.57 8.81
N LEU A 110 2.94 -7.54 9.62
CA LEU A 110 3.72 -8.03 10.76
C LEU A 110 4.51 -9.25 10.28
N MET A 111 5.83 -9.13 10.30
CA MET A 111 6.76 -10.17 9.87
C MET A 111 7.52 -10.70 11.07
N MET A 112 7.68 -12.03 11.15
CA MET A 112 8.42 -12.71 12.21
C MET A 112 9.31 -13.82 11.64
N ASP A 113 10.51 -13.98 12.19
CA ASP A 113 11.44 -15.04 11.77
C ASP A 113 10.93 -16.45 12.14
N ARG A 114 10.04 -16.54 13.12
CA ARG A 114 9.35 -17.75 13.56
C ARG A 114 8.13 -17.41 14.42
N ASP A 115 7.12 -18.25 14.38
CA ASP A 115 5.99 -18.20 15.30
C ASP A 115 6.39 -18.77 16.67
N VAL A 116 6.03 -18.07 17.72
CA VAL A 116 6.25 -18.50 19.10
C VAL A 116 5.02 -18.23 19.99
N PRO A 117 4.68 -19.12 20.91
CA PRO A 117 3.44 -19.00 21.68
C PRO A 117 3.45 -17.85 22.72
N HIS A 118 4.60 -17.27 23.03
CA HIS A 118 4.74 -16.16 23.95
C HIS A 118 4.64 -14.78 23.28
N VAL A 119 4.37 -14.74 21.98
CA VAL A 119 4.00 -13.52 21.26
C VAL A 119 2.55 -13.63 20.87
N PHE A 120 1.73 -12.74 21.39
CA PHE A 120 0.30 -12.68 21.05
C PHE A 120 0.00 -11.54 20.08
N TYR A 121 -0.76 -11.81 19.07
CA TYR A 121 -1.35 -10.84 18.14
C TYR A 121 -2.66 -11.41 17.59
N GLU A 122 -3.54 -10.53 17.15
CA GLU A 122 -4.82 -10.94 16.55
C GLU A 122 -4.61 -11.37 15.10
N ALA A 123 -4.57 -12.67 14.87
CA ALA A 123 -4.34 -13.27 13.55
C ALA A 123 -5.65 -13.45 12.78
N SER A 124 -6.41 -12.38 12.58
CA SER A 124 -7.72 -12.43 11.94
C SER A 124 -8.13 -11.09 11.32
N ASP A 125 -9.26 -11.10 10.60
CA ASP A 125 -9.95 -9.91 10.12
C ASP A 125 -10.71 -9.16 11.23
N GLU A 126 -10.79 -9.72 12.45
CA GLU A 126 -11.31 -9.02 13.63
C GLU A 126 -10.30 -8.02 14.23
N ALA A 127 -9.03 -8.05 13.80
CA ALA A 127 -8.01 -7.12 14.22
C ALA A 127 -8.40 -5.66 13.94
N LYS A 128 -7.87 -4.75 14.75
CA LYS A 128 -8.03 -3.30 14.61
C LYS A 128 -6.68 -2.61 14.49
N LYS A 129 -6.65 -1.39 13.98
CA LYS A 129 -5.40 -0.60 13.93
C LYS A 129 -4.71 -0.47 15.28
N ASN A 130 -5.48 -0.44 16.38
CA ASN A 130 -4.96 -0.41 17.74
C ASN A 130 -4.83 -1.79 18.41
N THR A 131 -5.03 -2.88 17.67
CA THR A 131 -4.69 -4.23 18.15
C THR A 131 -3.20 -4.30 18.46
N THR A 132 -2.87 -4.90 19.60
CA THR A 132 -1.48 -4.94 20.08
C THR A 132 -0.82 -6.27 19.79
N VAL A 133 0.43 -6.19 19.35
CA VAL A 133 1.39 -7.28 19.42
C VAL A 133 2.03 -7.22 20.81
N THR A 134 1.95 -8.31 21.57
CA THR A 134 2.38 -8.35 22.97
C THR A 134 3.29 -9.54 23.22
N VAL A 135 4.43 -9.32 23.88
CA VAL A 135 5.26 -10.39 24.39
C VAL A 135 4.76 -10.77 25.79
N THR A 136 4.25 -11.99 25.94
CA THR A 136 3.61 -12.45 27.18
C THR A 136 4.59 -13.09 28.16
N ASP A 137 5.75 -13.55 27.68
CA ASP A 137 6.83 -14.06 28.53
C ASP A 137 8.19 -13.54 28.03
N MET A 138 8.74 -12.59 28.78
CA MET A 138 10.03 -11.97 28.48
C MET A 138 11.25 -12.83 28.83
N ASN A 139 11.05 -14.01 29.45
CA ASN A 139 12.13 -14.94 29.72
C ASN A 139 12.44 -15.87 28.57
N GLU A 140 11.53 -15.95 27.62
CA GLU A 140 11.70 -16.72 26.39
C GLU A 140 12.44 -15.91 25.31
N THR A 141 13.02 -16.62 24.36
CA THR A 141 13.69 -15.96 23.23
C THR A 141 12.66 -15.30 22.33
N ILE A 142 12.69 -13.97 22.28
CA ILE A 142 11.81 -13.18 21.43
C ILE A 142 12.23 -13.36 19.96
N PRO A 143 11.30 -13.64 19.03
CA PRO A 143 11.60 -13.73 17.61
C PRO A 143 12.00 -12.35 17.08
N ASP A 144 12.74 -12.30 15.98
CA ASP A 144 12.91 -11.04 15.26
C ASP A 144 11.56 -10.64 14.65
N MET A 145 11.10 -9.44 14.97
CA MET A 145 9.80 -8.93 14.53
C MET A 145 9.96 -7.60 13.81
N VAL A 146 9.36 -7.51 12.64
CA VAL A 146 9.35 -6.29 11.84
C VAL A 146 7.92 -5.93 11.45
N LEU A 147 7.55 -4.69 11.67
CA LEU A 147 6.31 -4.11 11.19
C LEU A 147 6.60 -3.31 9.93
N GLY A 148 5.84 -3.57 8.87
CA GLY A 148 5.91 -2.83 7.63
C GLY A 148 4.59 -2.18 7.31
N THR A 149 4.57 -0.97 6.76
CA THR A 149 3.34 -0.28 6.37
C THR A 149 3.39 0.23 4.94
N ALA A 150 2.20 0.37 4.35
CA ALA A 150 2.04 1.00 3.04
C ALA A 150 0.64 1.61 2.91
N SER A 151 0.54 2.71 2.16
CA SER A 151 -0.73 3.34 1.82
C SER A 151 -1.17 2.95 0.42
N VAL A 152 -2.43 2.55 0.28
CA VAL A 152 -3.05 2.19 -1.00
C VAL A 152 -4.05 3.28 -1.36
N SER A 153 -3.68 4.17 -2.26
CA SER A 153 -4.58 5.22 -2.75
C SER A 153 -5.28 4.78 -4.05
N ARG A 154 -6.37 5.46 -4.39
CA ARG A 154 -7.16 5.19 -5.61
C ARG A 154 -6.38 5.26 -6.93
N ASN A 155 -5.20 5.88 -6.91
CA ASN A 155 -4.37 6.10 -8.10
C ASN A 155 -3.12 5.21 -8.12
N VAL A 156 -2.90 4.37 -7.12
CA VAL A 156 -1.77 3.46 -7.06
C VAL A 156 -2.10 2.22 -7.88
N GLY A 157 -1.15 1.75 -8.67
CA GLY A 157 -1.29 0.52 -9.46
C GLY A 157 -1.50 -0.71 -8.57
N ALA A 158 -1.71 -1.86 -9.21
CA ALA A 158 -1.98 -3.12 -8.51
C ALA A 158 -0.87 -3.54 -7.53
N THR A 159 0.38 -3.12 -7.74
CA THR A 159 1.53 -3.46 -6.91
C THR A 159 1.76 -2.39 -5.84
N VAL A 160 1.77 -2.79 -4.58
CA VAL A 160 1.92 -1.90 -3.41
C VAL A 160 3.16 -2.30 -2.63
N PRO A 161 4.23 -1.48 -2.67
CA PRO A 161 5.43 -1.76 -1.90
C PRO A 161 5.20 -1.47 -0.42
N VAL A 162 5.50 -2.43 0.43
CA VAL A 162 5.63 -2.28 1.88
C VAL A 162 7.04 -1.76 2.16
N SER A 163 7.17 -0.51 2.54
CA SER A 163 8.46 0.21 2.59
C SER A 163 8.78 0.83 3.94
N ASP A 164 7.77 1.19 4.73
CA ASP A 164 7.99 1.80 6.04
C ASP A 164 8.22 0.68 7.06
N LEU A 165 9.47 0.17 7.11
CA LEU A 165 9.86 -0.95 7.93
C LEU A 165 10.36 -0.48 9.30
N GLN A 166 9.82 -1.06 10.36
CA GLN A 166 10.21 -0.81 11.74
C GLN A 166 10.49 -2.13 12.44
N ARG A 167 11.73 -2.33 12.89
CA ARG A 167 12.06 -3.48 13.76
C ARG A 167 11.49 -3.24 15.14
N LEU A 168 10.70 -4.19 15.64
CA LEU A 168 10.00 -4.10 16.93
C LEU A 168 10.84 -4.60 18.09
N VAL A 169 11.90 -5.35 17.80
CA VAL A 169 12.80 -5.94 18.80
C VAL A 169 14.23 -5.53 18.52
N GLY A 170 15.02 -5.41 19.59
CA GLY A 170 16.46 -5.17 19.52
C GLY A 170 17.23 -6.24 20.30
N ALA A 171 18.48 -6.47 19.91
CA ALA A 171 19.39 -7.34 20.65
C ALA A 171 20.36 -6.49 21.47
N LEU A 172 20.55 -6.86 22.74
CA LEU A 172 21.58 -6.30 23.61
C LEU A 172 22.64 -7.38 23.88
N ASP A 173 23.85 -7.18 23.35
CA ASP A 173 25.03 -8.03 23.68
C ASP A 173 25.89 -7.31 24.72
N VAL A 174 25.95 -7.87 25.89
CA VAL A 174 26.75 -7.33 27.01
C VAL A 174 27.92 -8.23 27.26
N ARG A 175 29.15 -7.72 27.06
CA ARG A 175 30.40 -8.42 27.31
C ARG A 175 31.11 -7.84 28.55
N LEU A 176 31.29 -8.68 29.54
CA LEU A 176 32.06 -8.34 30.70
C LEU A 176 33.52 -8.75 30.47
N THR A 177 34.44 -7.78 30.50
CA THR A 177 35.87 -8.01 30.36
C THR A 177 36.55 -7.67 31.68
N ASP A 178 37.70 -8.32 31.95
CA ASP A 178 38.55 -8.03 33.13
C ASP A 178 37.82 -8.15 34.47
N VAL A 179 36.88 -9.10 34.57
CA VAL A 179 36.16 -9.36 35.82
C VAL A 179 37.14 -9.95 36.82
N PRO A 180 37.33 -9.34 38.04
CA PRO A 180 38.19 -9.86 39.07
C PRO A 180 37.79 -11.27 39.52
N ASN A 181 38.76 -12.10 39.89
CA ASN A 181 38.53 -13.52 40.24
C ASN A 181 37.72 -13.71 41.55
N ASP A 182 37.55 -12.68 42.34
CA ASP A 182 36.77 -12.66 43.57
C ASP A 182 35.29 -12.27 43.36
N VAL A 183 34.92 -11.87 42.15
CA VAL A 183 33.53 -11.61 41.82
C VAL A 183 32.78 -12.93 41.64
N THR A 184 31.79 -13.15 42.47
CA THR A 184 30.96 -14.38 42.48
C THR A 184 29.67 -14.25 41.73
N ALA A 185 29.19 -13.02 41.48
CA ALA A 185 27.98 -12.74 40.71
C ALA A 185 28.05 -11.34 40.10
N VAL A 186 27.42 -11.20 38.96
CA VAL A 186 27.15 -9.90 38.29
C VAL A 186 25.67 -9.85 37.97
N GLU A 187 25.00 -8.77 38.37
CA GLU A 187 23.61 -8.51 38.07
C GLU A 187 23.54 -7.42 36.99
N LEU A 188 22.79 -7.70 35.92
CA LEU A 188 22.49 -6.73 34.90
C LEU A 188 20.99 -6.42 34.93
N THR A 189 20.64 -5.16 35.18
CA THR A 189 19.27 -4.70 35.10
C THR A 189 19.09 -3.86 33.85
N VAL A 190 18.13 -4.24 32.99
CA VAL A 190 17.74 -3.48 31.81
C VAL A 190 16.34 -2.94 32.07
N GLY A 191 16.22 -1.60 32.07
CA GLY A 191 14.95 -0.93 32.30
C GLY A 191 14.36 -0.34 31.01
N ASP A 192 13.16 0.19 31.11
CA ASP A 192 12.47 0.91 30.02
C ASP A 192 12.25 0.09 28.74
N LEU A 193 12.00 -1.22 28.90
CA LEU A 193 11.63 -2.09 27.79
C LEU A 193 10.12 -2.00 27.53
N TYR A 194 9.76 -1.98 26.24
CA TYR A 194 8.38 -2.09 25.81
C TYR A 194 8.02 -3.55 25.59
N ASP A 195 6.85 -3.96 26.05
CA ASP A 195 6.31 -5.31 25.85
C ASP A 195 5.19 -5.37 24.81
N ARG A 196 4.77 -4.21 24.31
CA ARG A 196 3.67 -4.06 23.35
C ARG A 196 3.94 -3.00 22.32
N VAL A 197 3.37 -3.25 21.15
CA VAL A 197 3.28 -2.28 20.05
C VAL A 197 1.92 -2.46 19.37
N ASP A 198 1.26 -1.40 18.95
CA ASP A 198 0.06 -1.54 18.13
C ASP A 198 0.41 -1.71 16.64
N LEU A 199 -0.58 -2.09 15.83
CA LEU A 199 -0.39 -2.28 14.38
C LEU A 199 -0.13 -0.98 13.61
N THR A 200 -0.10 0.17 14.29
CA THR A 200 0.36 1.45 13.72
C THR A 200 1.83 1.75 14.03
N GLY A 201 2.50 0.87 14.76
CA GLY A 201 3.89 1.04 15.19
C GLY A 201 4.06 1.90 16.45
N CYS A 202 2.97 2.23 17.14
CA CYS A 202 3.04 2.99 18.39
C CYS A 202 3.46 2.09 19.54
N LEU A 203 4.60 2.39 20.14
CA LEU A 203 5.11 1.69 21.32
C LEU A 203 4.26 2.03 22.55
N LEU A 204 3.75 1.02 23.21
CA LEU A 204 2.91 1.16 24.40
C LEU A 204 3.70 0.82 25.66
N TYR A 205 3.74 1.76 26.58
CA TYR A 205 4.32 1.56 27.90
C TYR A 205 3.37 0.71 28.76
N THR A 206 3.88 -0.40 29.29
CA THR A 206 3.36 -0.88 30.58
C THR A 206 4.05 -0.06 31.66
N SER A 207 3.29 0.77 32.39
CA SER A 207 3.80 1.33 33.64
C SER A 207 4.39 0.19 34.44
N PRO A 208 5.65 0.28 34.89
CA PRO A 208 6.17 -0.69 35.86
C PRO A 208 5.19 -0.70 37.02
N SER A 209 4.60 -1.87 37.29
CA SER A 209 3.80 -2.05 38.49
C SER A 209 4.76 -1.84 39.68
N PRO A 210 4.43 -0.99 40.66
CA PRO A 210 5.27 -0.74 41.81
C PRO A 210 5.48 -1.99 42.66
#